data_c3dfdbedbbd5b7dc422350a50085ce0f
#
_entry.id   c3dfdbedbbd5b7dc422350a50085ce0f
#
_cell.length_a   1.000
_cell.length_b   1.000
_cell.length_c   1.000
_cell.angle_alpha   90.00
_cell.angle_beta   90.00
_cell.angle_gamma   90.00
#
_symmetry.space_group_name_H-M   'P 1'
#
loop_
_entity.id
_entity.type
_entity.pdbx_description
1 polymer ?
#
loop_
_entity_poly.entity_id
_entity_poly.type
_entity_poly.pdbx_seq_one_letter_code
_entity_poly.pdbx_strand_id
1 'polypeptide(L)'
;MLHSVPVAQSRLRDETLDLTHLAAYNLYLTVGAAGLRVGVADVRRNKFVVLEDYQPTPDAPLATQLQALAAQHDLLGQVGWNKVRLAVQNRYFTLLPAPLFRAGDEAAYLRLHHTPDLQLETVHHYTHASLEVVSLFAAEKALTEWFKAIYPEGRLLHHTSALLEGVIHQSEQSGPRRVYLSIGHQEATLLAVRDKQPEFCNVFPFSTPEDLIYYTILVMQELQLNPDQDSVVVWGDLMHDSELFTILRKYIRNIRFGNRPFDLGYSYRLNDVFEYRYFELYALHLCE
;
A
#
# COMPACT_ATOMS: atom_id res chain seq x y z
N MET A 1 -6.53 21.65 -23.88
CA MET A 1 -7.38 21.33 -22.73
C MET A 1 -6.47 21.34 -21.52
N LEU A 2 -6.78 22.13 -20.50
CA LEU A 2 -6.08 22.07 -19.23
C LEU A 2 -6.47 20.71 -18.61
N HIS A 3 -5.54 19.76 -18.57
CA HIS A 3 -5.75 18.51 -17.86
C HIS A 3 -5.82 18.84 -16.37
N SER A 4 -6.85 18.39 -15.69
CA SER A 4 -6.98 18.53 -14.24
C SER A 4 -5.81 17.80 -13.57
N VAL A 5 -5.18 18.45 -12.62
CA VAL A 5 -4.06 17.91 -11.85
C VAL A 5 -4.58 17.50 -10.48
N PRO A 6 -4.12 16.40 -9.90
CA PRO A 6 -4.51 16.02 -8.55
C PRO A 6 -4.24 17.12 -7.54
N VAL A 7 -5.15 17.28 -6.58
CA VAL A 7 -5.06 18.36 -5.58
C VAL A 7 -4.21 17.90 -4.40
N ALA A 8 -3.18 18.68 -4.08
CA ALA A 8 -2.34 18.40 -2.91
C ALA A 8 -3.15 18.58 -1.61
N GLN A 9 -3.23 17.52 -0.81
CA GLN A 9 -3.80 17.53 0.54
C GLN A 9 -2.74 17.85 1.59
N SER A 10 -1.53 17.34 1.39
CA SER A 10 -0.37 17.67 2.22
C SER A 10 0.92 17.59 1.42
N ARG A 11 1.89 18.40 1.82
CA ARG A 11 3.25 18.37 1.29
C ARG A 11 4.22 18.65 2.43
N LEU A 12 4.77 17.58 2.99
CA LEU A 12 5.71 17.65 4.11
C LEU A 12 7.10 17.25 3.60
N ARG A 13 8.05 18.17 3.75
CA ARG A 13 9.43 17.98 3.28
C ARG A 13 10.44 18.43 4.32
N ASP A 14 11.44 17.61 4.54
CA ASP A 14 12.62 17.94 5.34
C ASP A 14 13.51 18.92 4.57
N GLU A 15 14.05 19.93 5.24
CA GLU A 15 14.94 20.93 4.66
C GLU A 15 16.28 20.34 4.19
N THR A 16 16.62 19.15 4.65
CA THR A 16 17.86 18.45 4.25
C THR A 16 17.73 17.70 2.93
N LEU A 17 16.55 17.72 2.28
CA LEU A 17 16.37 17.15 0.95
C LEU A 17 17.18 17.93 -0.09
N ASP A 18 18.09 17.23 -0.75
CA ASP A 18 18.93 17.80 -1.80
C ASP A 18 18.62 17.16 -3.16
N LEU A 19 17.86 17.87 -3.98
CA LEU A 19 17.44 17.41 -5.32
C LEU A 19 18.60 17.33 -6.33
N THR A 20 19.77 17.83 -6.01
CA THR A 20 20.96 17.72 -6.88
C THR A 20 21.63 16.35 -6.76
N HIS A 21 21.28 15.55 -5.73
CA HIS A 21 21.86 14.27 -5.42
C HIS A 21 20.82 13.15 -5.27
N LEU A 22 19.93 12.98 -6.27
CA LEU A 22 18.81 12.02 -6.22
C LEU A 22 19.25 10.58 -5.98
N ALA A 23 20.46 10.19 -6.40
CA ALA A 23 21.02 8.87 -6.13
C ALA A 23 21.23 8.55 -4.63
N ALA A 24 21.11 9.55 -3.74
CA ALA A 24 21.12 9.36 -2.30
C ALA A 24 19.74 8.98 -1.73
N TYR A 25 18.70 8.98 -2.56
CA TYR A 25 17.32 8.81 -2.11
C TYR A 25 16.59 7.70 -2.87
N ASN A 26 15.65 7.06 -2.16
CA ASN A 26 14.65 6.19 -2.75
C ASN A 26 13.32 6.94 -2.89
N LEU A 27 12.64 6.76 -4.02
CA LEU A 27 11.31 7.28 -4.28
C LEU A 27 10.28 6.16 -4.14
N TYR A 28 9.26 6.40 -3.32
CA TYR A 28 8.15 5.50 -3.07
C TYR A 28 6.83 6.15 -3.45
N LEU A 29 6.01 5.42 -4.19
CA LEU A 29 4.72 5.88 -4.69
C LEU A 29 3.63 4.87 -4.34
N THR A 30 2.47 5.34 -3.92
CA THR A 30 1.24 4.52 -3.92
C THR A 30 0.18 5.21 -4.74
N VAL A 31 -0.48 4.48 -5.62
CA VAL A 31 -1.46 5.01 -6.56
C VAL A 31 -2.71 4.15 -6.57
N GLY A 32 -3.87 4.78 -6.41
CA GLY A 32 -5.17 4.12 -6.47
C GLY A 32 -6.31 5.12 -6.55
N ALA A 33 -7.54 4.65 -6.35
CA ALA A 33 -8.74 5.50 -6.41
C ALA A 33 -8.70 6.66 -5.39
N ALA A 34 -8.01 6.48 -4.26
CA ALA A 34 -7.82 7.52 -3.25
C ALA A 34 -6.81 8.60 -3.68
N GLY A 35 -6.00 8.35 -4.71
CA GLY A 35 -5.02 9.29 -5.23
C GLY A 35 -3.60 8.78 -5.33
N LEU A 36 -2.67 9.71 -5.26
CA LEU A 36 -1.23 9.47 -5.27
C LEU A 36 -0.63 9.89 -3.93
N ARG A 37 0.19 9.02 -3.35
CA ARG A 37 1.06 9.38 -2.23
C ARG A 37 2.51 9.24 -2.65
N VAL A 38 3.32 10.20 -2.23
CA VAL A 38 4.75 10.29 -2.56
C VAL A 38 5.55 10.26 -1.26
N GLY A 39 6.49 9.35 -1.18
CA GLY A 39 7.44 9.25 -0.08
C GLY A 39 8.87 9.26 -0.61
N VAL A 40 9.76 9.96 0.07
CA VAL A 40 11.20 9.92 -0.23
C VAL A 40 11.96 9.54 1.03
N ALA A 41 12.86 8.56 0.92
CA ALA A 41 13.75 8.16 2.00
C ALA A 41 15.22 8.42 1.63
N ASP A 42 15.93 9.07 2.55
CA ASP A 42 17.40 9.21 2.50
C ASP A 42 18.03 7.85 2.85
N VAL A 43 18.76 7.28 1.90
CA VAL A 43 19.38 5.95 2.01
C VAL A 43 20.49 5.93 3.06
N ARG A 44 21.27 7.02 3.16
CA ARG A 44 22.42 7.10 4.08
C ARG A 44 22.01 7.25 5.52
N ARG A 45 20.92 8.02 5.75
CA ARG A 45 20.38 8.28 7.08
C ARG A 45 19.32 7.27 7.50
N ASN A 46 18.91 6.39 6.59
CA ASN A 46 17.77 5.48 6.75
C ASN A 46 16.53 6.21 7.29
N LYS A 47 16.15 7.31 6.62
CA LYS A 47 15.15 8.26 7.14
C LYS A 47 14.19 8.72 6.05
N PHE A 48 12.89 8.65 6.31
CA PHE A 48 11.89 9.32 5.49
C PHE A 48 11.96 10.85 5.64
N VAL A 49 12.10 11.54 4.50
CA VAL A 49 12.31 13.00 4.44
C VAL A 49 11.20 13.72 3.67
N VAL A 50 10.36 13.00 2.93
CA VAL A 50 9.20 13.54 2.22
C VAL A 50 7.99 12.67 2.44
N LEU A 51 6.84 13.33 2.62
CA LEU A 51 5.51 12.73 2.52
C LEU A 51 4.59 13.74 1.83
N GLU A 52 4.02 13.34 0.71
CA GLU A 52 3.02 14.15 0.00
C GLU A 52 1.80 13.28 -0.32
N ASP A 53 0.63 13.88 -0.26
CA ASP A 53 -0.65 13.23 -0.53
C ASP A 53 -1.46 14.08 -1.51
N TYR A 54 -1.91 13.46 -2.61
CA TYR A 54 -2.63 14.10 -3.70
C TYR A 54 -3.92 13.37 -3.99
N GLN A 55 -5.04 14.06 -3.97
CA GLN A 55 -6.33 13.50 -4.34
C GLN A 55 -6.63 13.72 -5.83
N PRO A 56 -7.13 12.70 -6.54
CA PRO A 56 -7.55 12.85 -7.92
C PRO A 56 -8.82 13.72 -8.00
N THR A 57 -9.01 14.35 -9.14
CA THR A 57 -10.26 15.02 -9.48
C THR A 57 -11.13 14.09 -10.32
N PRO A 58 -12.46 14.22 -10.29
CA PRO A 58 -13.36 13.32 -11.05
C PRO A 58 -13.31 13.55 -12.56
N ASP A 59 -12.62 14.59 -13.04
CA ASP A 59 -12.75 15.11 -14.41
C ASP A 59 -11.89 14.38 -15.45
N ALA A 60 -10.94 13.53 -15.02
CA ALA A 60 -10.04 12.83 -15.93
C ALA A 60 -9.57 11.47 -15.36
N PRO A 61 -9.16 10.52 -16.23
CA PRO A 61 -8.53 9.29 -15.80
C PRO A 61 -7.29 9.54 -14.94
N LEU A 62 -7.08 8.70 -13.93
CA LEU A 62 -5.98 8.85 -12.96
C LEU A 62 -4.60 8.92 -13.65
N ALA A 63 -4.33 8.04 -14.62
CA ALA A 63 -3.07 8.03 -15.37
C ALA A 63 -2.81 9.38 -16.07
N THR A 64 -3.85 10.00 -16.64
CA THR A 64 -3.74 11.33 -17.28
C THR A 64 -3.40 12.43 -16.27
N GLN A 65 -4.04 12.38 -15.09
CA GLN A 65 -3.76 13.32 -14.00
C GLN A 65 -2.34 13.17 -13.46
N LEU A 66 -1.85 11.93 -13.33
CA LEU A 66 -0.47 11.64 -12.89
C LEU A 66 0.56 12.15 -13.89
N GLN A 67 0.30 12.00 -15.20
CA GLN A 67 1.17 12.57 -16.25
C GLN A 67 1.23 14.09 -16.15
N ALA A 68 0.08 14.74 -15.98
CA ALA A 68 0.01 16.20 -15.83
C ALA A 68 0.70 16.68 -14.55
N LEU A 69 0.55 15.95 -13.44
CA LEU A 69 1.25 16.26 -12.20
C LEU A 69 2.76 16.08 -12.36
N ALA A 70 3.23 14.97 -12.90
CA ALA A 70 4.64 14.68 -13.07
C ALA A 70 5.36 15.70 -13.96
N ALA A 71 4.67 16.25 -14.95
CA ALA A 71 5.22 17.28 -15.85
C ALA A 71 5.59 18.61 -15.15
N GLN A 72 4.99 18.88 -13.98
CA GLN A 72 5.21 20.13 -13.22
C GLN A 72 5.73 19.89 -11.79
N HIS A 73 5.90 18.61 -11.40
CA HIS A 73 6.33 18.25 -10.06
C HIS A 73 7.84 18.08 -10.00
N ASP A 74 8.47 18.69 -9.02
CA ASP A 74 9.93 18.69 -8.87
C ASP A 74 10.55 17.35 -8.45
N LEU A 75 9.73 16.35 -8.06
CA LEU A 75 10.17 14.99 -7.72
C LEU A 75 9.76 13.95 -8.78
N LEU A 76 8.49 13.98 -9.22
CA LEU A 76 7.90 12.88 -10.00
C LEU A 76 8.41 12.76 -11.44
N GLY A 77 8.91 13.80 -12.05
CA GLY A 77 9.51 13.77 -13.38
C GLY A 77 11.01 13.52 -13.38
N GLN A 78 11.63 13.42 -12.21
CA GLN A 78 13.07 13.32 -12.08
C GLN A 78 13.56 11.89 -12.23
N VAL A 79 14.73 11.73 -12.84
CA VAL A 79 15.46 10.46 -12.99
C VAL A 79 16.73 10.45 -12.15
N GLY A 80 17.31 9.30 -11.93
CA GLY A 80 18.56 9.17 -11.16
C GLY A 80 18.36 8.85 -9.68
N TRP A 81 17.15 8.49 -9.26
CA TRP A 81 16.88 7.93 -7.92
C TRP A 81 17.66 6.62 -7.70
N ASN A 82 18.06 6.35 -6.46
CA ASN A 82 18.69 5.07 -6.12
C ASN A 82 17.73 3.89 -6.38
N LYS A 83 16.50 3.97 -5.90
CA LYS A 83 15.43 3.01 -6.20
C LYS A 83 14.11 3.76 -6.37
N VAL A 84 13.25 3.26 -7.27
CA VAL A 84 11.88 3.75 -7.42
C VAL A 84 10.94 2.56 -7.28
N ARG A 85 9.93 2.68 -6.42
CA ARG A 85 8.89 1.67 -6.22
C ARG A 85 7.52 2.33 -6.29
N LEU A 86 6.63 1.73 -7.05
CA LEU A 86 5.24 2.15 -7.15
C LEU A 86 4.35 0.99 -6.75
N ALA A 87 3.50 1.19 -5.74
CA ALA A 87 2.46 0.24 -5.36
C ALA A 87 1.11 0.69 -5.91
N VAL A 88 0.47 -0.21 -6.66
CA VAL A 88 -0.90 -0.02 -7.13
C VAL A 88 -1.87 -0.42 -6.02
N GLN A 89 -2.87 0.43 -5.76
CA GLN A 89 -3.94 0.16 -4.79
C GLN A 89 -5.22 -0.18 -5.53
N ASN A 90 -5.60 -1.46 -5.49
CA ASN A 90 -6.85 -2.00 -5.99
C ASN A 90 -7.12 -3.36 -5.33
N ARG A 91 -8.22 -4.03 -5.72
CA ARG A 91 -8.59 -5.36 -5.20
C ARG A 91 -8.23 -6.53 -6.13
N TYR A 92 -7.57 -6.26 -7.24
CA TYR A 92 -7.33 -7.23 -8.31
C TYR A 92 -5.97 -7.91 -8.12
N PHE A 93 -5.88 -8.73 -7.08
CA PHE A 93 -4.66 -9.48 -6.77
C PHE A 93 -4.98 -10.87 -6.22
N THR A 94 -3.98 -11.73 -6.17
CA THR A 94 -3.99 -13.00 -5.45
C THR A 94 -2.60 -13.33 -4.93
N LEU A 95 -2.54 -14.14 -3.87
CA LEU A 95 -1.31 -14.73 -3.37
C LEU A 95 -1.24 -16.18 -3.79
N LEU A 96 -0.08 -16.60 -4.29
CA LEU A 96 0.19 -17.97 -4.70
C LEU A 96 1.44 -18.49 -4.00
N PRO A 97 1.43 -19.71 -3.44
CA PRO A 97 2.67 -20.35 -2.99
C PRO A 97 3.70 -20.41 -4.12
N ALA A 98 4.95 -19.99 -3.85
CA ALA A 98 5.99 -19.88 -4.88
C ALA A 98 6.23 -21.18 -5.67
N PRO A 99 6.16 -22.41 -5.06
CA PRO A 99 6.31 -23.66 -5.82
C PRO A 99 5.22 -23.92 -6.87
N LEU A 100 4.06 -23.25 -6.77
CA LEU A 100 2.96 -23.37 -7.73
C LEU A 100 3.02 -22.32 -8.85
N PHE A 101 3.88 -21.31 -8.70
CA PHE A 101 4.01 -20.24 -9.67
C PHE A 101 4.76 -20.69 -10.92
N ARG A 102 4.22 -20.36 -12.07
CA ARG A 102 4.87 -20.50 -13.39
C ARG A 102 4.82 -19.18 -14.13
N ALA A 103 5.98 -18.66 -14.48
CA ALA A 103 6.06 -17.44 -15.27
C ALA A 103 5.39 -17.64 -16.64
N GLY A 104 4.60 -16.65 -17.05
CA GLY A 104 3.77 -16.69 -18.25
C GLY A 104 2.30 -17.08 -18.00
N ASP A 105 1.98 -17.64 -16.83
CA ASP A 105 0.62 -18.05 -16.46
C ASP A 105 -0.07 -17.04 -15.50
N GLU A 106 0.51 -15.84 -15.31
CA GLU A 106 0.06 -14.85 -14.33
C GLU A 106 -1.43 -14.53 -14.46
N ALA A 107 -1.88 -14.29 -15.70
CA ALA A 107 -3.30 -13.99 -15.96
C ALA A 107 -4.23 -15.18 -15.67
N ALA A 108 -3.74 -16.40 -15.80
CA ALA A 108 -4.54 -17.59 -15.51
C ALA A 108 -4.80 -17.73 -14.00
N TYR A 109 -3.80 -17.48 -13.18
CA TYR A 109 -3.95 -17.51 -11.72
C TYR A 109 -4.88 -16.39 -11.23
N LEU A 110 -4.76 -15.19 -11.80
CA LEU A 110 -5.58 -14.05 -11.40
C LEU A 110 -7.07 -14.24 -11.73
N ARG A 111 -7.41 -15.04 -12.77
CA ARG A 111 -8.79 -15.33 -13.17
C ARG A 111 -9.66 -15.96 -12.08
N LEU A 112 -9.07 -16.50 -11.05
CA LEU A 112 -9.81 -17.01 -9.88
C LEU A 112 -10.55 -15.89 -9.13
N HIS A 113 -10.07 -14.66 -9.22
CA HIS A 113 -10.59 -13.48 -8.51
C HIS A 113 -11.00 -12.34 -9.45
N HIS A 114 -10.28 -12.17 -10.55
CA HIS A 114 -10.47 -11.10 -11.52
C HIS A 114 -10.08 -11.58 -12.92
N THR A 115 -10.95 -11.39 -13.89
CA THR A 115 -10.63 -11.65 -15.31
C THR A 115 -10.05 -10.37 -15.91
N PRO A 116 -8.72 -10.25 -16.12
CA PRO A 116 -8.13 -9.03 -16.60
C PRO A 116 -8.60 -8.71 -18.04
N ASP A 117 -8.94 -7.46 -18.28
CA ASP A 117 -9.06 -6.94 -19.65
C ASP A 117 -7.66 -6.57 -20.16
N LEU A 118 -7.04 -7.46 -20.91
CA LEU A 118 -5.67 -7.27 -21.43
C LEU A 118 -5.51 -6.12 -22.43
N GLN A 119 -6.59 -5.45 -22.84
CA GLN A 119 -6.52 -4.21 -23.60
C GLN A 119 -6.29 -3.00 -22.68
N LEU A 120 -6.86 -3.03 -21.49
CA LEU A 120 -6.83 -1.95 -20.50
C LEU A 120 -5.90 -2.22 -19.31
N GLU A 121 -5.59 -3.49 -19.05
CA GLU A 121 -4.82 -3.93 -17.89
C GLU A 121 -3.58 -4.73 -18.29
N THR A 122 -2.57 -4.66 -17.43
CA THR A 122 -1.39 -5.52 -17.47
C THR A 122 -1.32 -6.35 -16.19
N VAL A 123 -0.90 -7.61 -16.30
CA VAL A 123 -0.73 -8.50 -15.13
C VAL A 123 0.74 -8.55 -14.75
N HIS A 124 0.98 -8.44 -13.47
CA HIS A 124 2.32 -8.40 -12.88
C HIS A 124 2.43 -9.40 -11.75
N HIS A 125 3.67 -9.72 -11.38
CA HIS A 125 3.95 -10.50 -10.19
C HIS A 125 5.09 -9.88 -9.36
N TYR A 126 5.08 -10.19 -8.07
CA TYR A 126 6.15 -9.88 -7.13
C TYR A 126 6.38 -11.08 -6.21
N THR A 127 7.64 -11.54 -6.11
CA THR A 127 8.01 -12.68 -5.28
C THR A 127 8.47 -12.21 -3.91
N HIS A 128 7.79 -12.66 -2.87
CA HIS A 128 8.17 -12.49 -1.48
C HIS A 128 9.15 -13.60 -1.10
N ALA A 129 10.45 -13.36 -1.30
CA ALA A 129 11.48 -14.40 -1.18
C ALA A 129 11.52 -15.03 0.22
N SER A 130 11.32 -14.24 1.28
CA SER A 130 11.34 -14.71 2.67
C SER A 130 10.09 -15.50 3.09
N LEU A 131 9.00 -15.43 2.30
CA LEU A 131 7.70 -16.01 2.63
C LEU A 131 7.31 -17.18 1.72
N GLU A 132 8.11 -17.44 0.69
CA GLU A 132 7.79 -18.42 -0.37
C GLU A 132 6.41 -18.19 -1.01
N VAL A 133 6.03 -16.91 -1.18
CA VAL A 133 4.75 -16.47 -1.76
C VAL A 133 5.01 -15.54 -2.93
N VAL A 134 4.16 -15.64 -3.95
CA VAL A 134 4.13 -14.73 -5.10
C VAL A 134 2.81 -13.97 -5.07
N SER A 135 2.89 -12.64 -5.08
CA SER A 135 1.75 -11.75 -5.35
C SER A 135 1.56 -11.59 -6.85
N LEU A 136 0.35 -11.84 -7.33
CA LEU A 136 -0.06 -11.60 -8.71
C LEU A 136 -1.14 -10.52 -8.71
N PHE A 137 -1.06 -9.55 -9.59
CA PHE A 137 -2.01 -8.44 -9.59
C PHE A 137 -2.19 -7.82 -10.98
N ALA A 138 -3.37 -7.22 -11.20
CA ALA A 138 -3.63 -6.40 -12.38
C ALA A 138 -3.39 -4.92 -12.07
N ALA A 139 -2.88 -4.20 -13.06
CA ALA A 139 -2.70 -2.76 -13.02
C ALA A 139 -3.19 -2.14 -14.33
N GLU A 140 -3.72 -0.92 -14.25
CA GLU A 140 -4.10 -0.14 -15.44
C GLU A 140 -2.89 0.01 -16.38
N LYS A 141 -3.06 -0.34 -17.65
CA LYS A 141 -1.99 -0.32 -18.65
C LYS A 141 -1.40 1.09 -18.82
N ALA A 142 -2.24 2.10 -18.86
CA ALA A 142 -1.80 3.49 -19.00
C ALA A 142 -0.93 3.96 -17.81
N LEU A 143 -1.25 3.51 -16.58
CA LEU A 143 -0.45 3.76 -15.38
C LEU A 143 0.92 3.06 -15.48
N THR A 144 0.92 1.79 -15.88
CA THR A 144 2.15 0.99 -16.02
C THR A 144 3.08 1.58 -17.08
N GLU A 145 2.52 1.95 -18.24
CA GLU A 145 3.27 2.57 -19.35
C GLU A 145 3.86 3.91 -18.93
N TRP A 146 3.08 4.77 -18.27
CA TRP A 146 3.55 6.03 -17.71
C TRP A 146 4.71 5.83 -16.73
N PHE A 147 4.55 4.92 -15.78
CA PHE A 147 5.57 4.64 -14.77
C PHE A 147 6.87 4.13 -15.40
N LYS A 148 6.78 3.15 -16.29
CA LYS A 148 7.94 2.55 -16.95
C LYS A 148 8.63 3.48 -17.95
N ALA A 149 7.91 4.41 -18.54
CA ALA A 149 8.49 5.43 -19.41
C ALA A 149 9.42 6.39 -18.64
N ILE A 150 9.09 6.73 -17.38
CA ILE A 150 9.92 7.62 -16.56
C ILE A 150 10.98 6.80 -15.77
N TYR A 151 10.59 5.63 -15.26
CA TYR A 151 11.40 4.80 -14.37
C TYR A 151 11.52 3.37 -14.93
N PRO A 152 12.35 3.13 -15.98
CA PRO A 152 12.49 1.80 -16.60
C PRO A 152 12.88 0.71 -15.61
N GLU A 153 13.78 1.03 -14.65
CA GLU A 153 14.23 0.13 -13.59
C GLU A 153 13.36 0.16 -12.35
N GLY A 154 12.34 1.03 -12.34
CA GLY A 154 11.38 1.12 -11.22
C GLY A 154 10.60 -0.17 -11.04
N ARG A 155 10.32 -0.55 -9.79
CA ARG A 155 9.50 -1.73 -9.49
C ARG A 155 8.03 -1.35 -9.34
N LEU A 156 7.18 -2.12 -10.02
CA LEU A 156 5.73 -2.07 -9.83
C LEU A 156 5.34 -3.18 -8.85
N LEU A 157 4.53 -2.83 -7.86
CA LEU A 157 4.10 -3.68 -6.77
C LEU A 157 2.59 -3.54 -6.56
N HIS A 158 2.00 -4.44 -5.82
CA HIS A 158 0.67 -4.25 -5.24
C HIS A 158 0.80 -3.74 -3.79
N HIS A 159 -0.12 -2.90 -3.33
CA HIS A 159 -0.05 -2.32 -1.98
C HIS A 159 -0.09 -3.40 -0.88
N THR A 160 -0.77 -4.52 -1.13
CA THR A 160 -0.77 -5.66 -0.21
C THR A 160 0.61 -6.27 -0.02
N SER A 161 1.51 -6.15 -1.02
CA SER A 161 2.89 -6.62 -0.87
C SER A 161 3.64 -5.78 0.16
N ALA A 162 3.48 -4.45 0.12
CA ALA A 162 4.08 -3.58 1.12
C ALA A 162 3.49 -3.81 2.52
N LEU A 163 2.17 -3.98 2.62
CA LEU A 163 1.50 -4.33 3.88
C LEU A 163 2.04 -5.64 4.44
N LEU A 164 2.13 -6.67 3.60
CA LEU A 164 2.61 -8.00 3.99
C LEU A 164 4.06 -7.95 4.50
N GLU A 165 4.99 -7.37 3.72
CA GLU A 165 6.39 -7.23 4.12
C GLU A 165 6.52 -6.43 5.42
N GLY A 166 5.79 -5.32 5.55
CA GLY A 166 5.82 -4.48 6.74
C GLY A 166 5.30 -5.18 7.99
N VAL A 167 4.19 -5.90 7.88
CA VAL A 167 3.60 -6.67 8.99
C VAL A 167 4.52 -7.82 9.40
N ILE A 168 5.03 -8.60 8.45
CA ILE A 168 5.94 -9.72 8.74
C ILE A 168 7.22 -9.22 9.37
N HIS A 169 7.78 -8.12 8.89
CA HIS A 169 8.99 -7.52 9.47
C HIS A 169 8.79 -7.13 10.95
N GLN A 170 7.62 -6.59 11.29
CA GLN A 170 7.29 -6.18 12.67
C GLN A 170 6.73 -7.32 13.54
N SER A 171 6.42 -8.49 12.96
CA SER A 171 5.84 -9.61 13.70
C SER A 171 6.89 -10.37 14.50
N GLU A 172 6.47 -10.97 15.61
CA GLU A 172 7.30 -11.87 16.40
C GLU A 172 7.49 -13.21 15.70
N GLN A 173 8.64 -13.86 15.89
CA GLN A 173 8.96 -15.15 15.27
C GLN A 173 7.97 -16.25 15.66
N SER A 174 7.51 -16.23 16.91
CA SER A 174 6.49 -17.13 17.44
C SER A 174 5.48 -16.30 18.22
N GLY A 175 4.28 -16.18 17.72
CA GLY A 175 3.27 -15.32 18.31
C GLY A 175 1.85 -15.80 18.00
N PRO A 176 0.86 -15.29 18.73
CA PRO A 176 -0.53 -15.60 18.44
C PRO A 176 -0.90 -15.11 17.04
N ARG A 177 -1.88 -15.76 16.42
CA ARG A 177 -2.50 -15.24 15.21
C ARG A 177 -3.05 -13.83 15.46
N ARG A 178 -2.77 -12.91 14.55
CA ARG A 178 -3.28 -11.54 14.61
C ARG A 178 -3.91 -11.16 13.28
N VAL A 179 -4.96 -10.35 13.36
CA VAL A 179 -5.58 -9.73 12.20
C VAL A 179 -5.09 -8.29 12.10
N TYR A 180 -4.76 -7.91 10.89
CA TYR A 180 -4.32 -6.58 10.52
C TYR A 180 -5.30 -6.02 9.50
N LEU A 181 -5.77 -4.80 9.73
CA LEU A 181 -6.76 -4.11 8.93
C LEU A 181 -6.17 -2.81 8.41
N SER A 182 -5.94 -2.73 7.11
CA SER A 182 -5.53 -1.49 6.44
C SER A 182 -6.73 -0.88 5.73
N ILE A 183 -7.17 0.30 6.19
CA ILE A 183 -8.38 0.96 5.73
C ILE A 183 -8.02 2.07 4.76
N GLY A 184 -8.47 1.93 3.51
CA GLY A 184 -8.43 2.97 2.49
C GLY A 184 -9.77 3.71 2.36
N HIS A 185 -9.95 4.40 1.23
CA HIS A 185 -11.12 5.24 1.01
C HIS A 185 -12.44 4.44 0.91
N GLN A 186 -12.46 3.37 0.12
CA GLN A 186 -13.63 2.48 -0.08
C GLN A 186 -13.21 1.00 -0.15
N GLU A 187 -12.01 0.70 0.22
CA GLU A 187 -11.46 -0.64 0.25
C GLU A 187 -10.66 -0.85 1.54
N ALA A 188 -10.75 -2.03 2.10
CA ALA A 188 -9.98 -2.41 3.26
C ALA A 188 -9.26 -3.74 3.01
N THR A 189 -7.98 -3.79 3.33
CA THR A 189 -7.19 -5.01 3.30
C THR A 189 -7.24 -5.67 4.65
N LEU A 190 -7.68 -6.94 4.69
CA LEU A 190 -7.54 -7.81 5.85
C LEU A 190 -6.38 -8.77 5.61
N LEU A 191 -5.45 -8.79 6.55
CA LEU A 191 -4.30 -9.68 6.57
C LEU A 191 -4.29 -10.42 7.91
N ALA A 192 -4.18 -11.74 7.90
CA ALA A 192 -3.95 -12.54 9.11
C ALA A 192 -2.58 -13.19 9.03
N VAL A 193 -1.83 -13.07 10.12
CA VAL A 193 -0.46 -13.60 10.24
C VAL A 193 -0.32 -14.39 11.54
N ARG A 194 0.35 -15.53 11.45
CA ARG A 194 0.81 -16.33 12.58
C ARG A 194 2.24 -16.82 12.33
N ASP A 195 3.09 -16.72 13.33
CA ASP A 195 4.48 -17.19 13.26
C ASP A 195 5.25 -16.64 12.03
N LYS A 196 5.06 -15.36 11.70
CA LYS A 196 5.59 -14.69 10.51
C LYS A 196 5.13 -15.29 9.17
N GLN A 197 4.06 -16.07 9.17
CA GLN A 197 3.49 -16.63 7.95
C GLN A 197 2.11 -16.00 7.69
N PRO A 198 1.84 -15.55 6.45
CA PRO A 198 0.50 -15.10 6.09
C PRO A 198 -0.44 -16.30 5.96
N GLU A 199 -1.55 -16.25 6.69
CA GLU A 199 -2.61 -17.26 6.60
C GLU A 199 -3.78 -16.79 5.74
N PHE A 200 -3.95 -15.48 5.65
CA PHE A 200 -5.02 -14.85 4.86
C PHE A 200 -4.59 -13.45 4.43
N CYS A 201 -4.91 -13.06 3.21
CA CYS A 201 -4.82 -11.67 2.74
C CYS A 201 -5.85 -11.45 1.64
N ASN A 202 -6.74 -10.47 1.83
CA ASN A 202 -7.69 -10.06 0.79
C ASN A 202 -8.07 -8.58 0.94
N VAL A 203 -8.54 -7.98 -0.16
CA VAL A 203 -9.05 -6.62 -0.21
C VAL A 203 -10.56 -6.66 -0.41
N PHE A 204 -11.29 -6.03 0.48
CA PHE A 204 -12.75 -5.98 0.48
C PHE A 204 -13.23 -4.56 0.20
N PRO A 205 -14.14 -4.38 -0.77
CA PRO A 205 -14.82 -3.11 -0.93
C PRO A 205 -15.80 -2.91 0.21
N PHE A 206 -15.96 -1.67 0.68
CA PHE A 206 -16.98 -1.30 1.64
C PHE A 206 -17.55 0.07 1.30
N SER A 207 -18.82 0.26 1.58
CA SER A 207 -19.53 1.52 1.42
C SER A 207 -20.05 2.06 2.75
N THR A 208 -20.26 1.16 3.71
CA THR A 208 -20.76 1.49 5.06
C THR A 208 -19.82 0.92 6.13
N PRO A 209 -19.81 1.47 7.34
CA PRO A 209 -19.10 0.87 8.46
C PRO A 209 -19.50 -0.59 8.73
N GLU A 210 -20.78 -0.92 8.53
CA GLU A 210 -21.33 -2.25 8.72
C GLU A 210 -20.74 -3.26 7.74
N ASP A 211 -20.48 -2.88 6.48
CA ASP A 211 -19.81 -3.73 5.50
C ASP A 211 -18.42 -4.13 5.99
N LEU A 212 -17.66 -3.16 6.50
CA LEU A 212 -16.30 -3.41 7.00
C LEU A 212 -16.31 -4.34 8.22
N ILE A 213 -17.26 -4.13 9.14
CA ILE A 213 -17.42 -5.03 10.29
C ILE A 213 -17.78 -6.42 9.84
N TYR A 214 -18.75 -6.54 8.93
CA TYR A 214 -19.16 -7.83 8.39
C TYR A 214 -17.96 -8.63 7.86
N TYR A 215 -17.14 -8.01 6.98
CA TYR A 215 -15.97 -8.68 6.45
C TYR A 215 -14.93 -9.01 7.53
N THR A 216 -14.71 -8.10 8.48
CA THR A 216 -13.73 -8.32 9.54
C THR A 216 -14.15 -9.49 10.45
N ILE A 217 -15.42 -9.52 10.87
CA ILE A 217 -15.95 -10.60 11.71
C ILE A 217 -15.99 -11.93 10.93
N LEU A 218 -16.40 -11.90 9.65
CA LEU A 218 -16.40 -13.07 8.78
C LEU A 218 -14.99 -13.70 8.71
N VAL A 219 -13.96 -12.90 8.43
CA VAL A 219 -12.58 -13.38 8.37
C VAL A 219 -12.12 -13.91 9.73
N MET A 220 -12.45 -13.25 10.83
CA MET A 220 -12.13 -13.75 12.17
C MET A 220 -12.80 -15.10 12.44
N GLN A 221 -14.06 -15.27 12.07
CA GLN A 221 -14.80 -16.53 12.24
C GLN A 221 -14.20 -17.67 11.40
N GLU A 222 -13.91 -17.42 10.12
CA GLU A 222 -13.28 -18.41 9.24
C GLU A 222 -11.90 -18.87 9.75
N LEU A 223 -11.17 -17.95 10.38
CA LEU A 223 -9.88 -18.25 11.02
C LEU A 223 -10.02 -18.77 12.46
N GLN A 224 -11.24 -19.00 12.95
CA GLN A 224 -11.52 -19.46 14.32
C GLN A 224 -10.97 -18.51 15.40
N LEU A 225 -11.00 -17.20 15.12
CA LEU A 225 -10.63 -16.14 16.05
C LEU A 225 -11.87 -15.61 16.78
N ASN A 226 -11.66 -15.21 18.04
CA ASN A 226 -12.72 -14.66 18.89
C ASN A 226 -12.58 -13.13 18.97
N PRO A 227 -13.55 -12.33 18.48
CA PRO A 227 -13.52 -10.87 18.53
C PRO A 227 -13.37 -10.27 19.95
N ASP A 228 -13.77 -11.02 20.99
CA ASP A 228 -13.61 -10.60 22.39
C ASP A 228 -12.22 -10.85 22.96
N GLN A 229 -11.41 -11.71 22.34
CA GLN A 229 -10.12 -12.16 22.89
C GLN A 229 -8.95 -11.84 21.97
N ASP A 230 -9.12 -12.03 20.66
CA ASP A 230 -8.04 -11.87 19.69
C ASP A 230 -7.87 -10.41 19.26
N SER A 231 -6.62 -10.04 18.95
CA SER A 231 -6.30 -8.65 18.68
C SER A 231 -6.38 -8.31 17.20
N VAL A 232 -6.93 -7.13 16.91
CA VAL A 232 -6.93 -6.50 15.58
C VAL A 232 -6.08 -5.24 15.63
N VAL A 233 -5.14 -5.11 14.69
CA VAL A 233 -4.32 -3.92 14.52
C VAL A 233 -4.78 -3.17 13.28
N VAL A 234 -5.01 -1.85 13.41
CA VAL A 234 -5.60 -1.03 12.35
C VAL A 234 -4.63 0.03 11.87
N TRP A 235 -4.51 0.17 10.56
CA TRP A 235 -3.86 1.28 9.87
C TRP A 235 -4.81 1.94 8.87
N GLY A 236 -4.43 3.10 8.38
CA GLY A 236 -5.08 3.77 7.26
C GLY A 236 -5.74 5.09 7.57
N ASP A 237 -6.68 5.46 6.72
CA ASP A 237 -7.34 6.77 6.74
C ASP A 237 -8.55 6.77 7.69
N LEU A 238 -8.26 6.69 8.99
CA LEU A 238 -9.30 6.74 9.98
C LEU A 238 -8.80 7.50 11.22
N MET A 239 -9.72 8.01 12.03
CA MET A 239 -9.40 8.75 13.26
C MET A 239 -9.98 8.05 14.48
N HIS A 240 -9.39 8.31 15.66
CA HIS A 240 -9.83 7.74 16.94
C HIS A 240 -11.29 8.05 17.30
N ASP A 241 -11.79 9.18 16.85
CA ASP A 241 -13.16 9.68 17.09
C ASP A 241 -14.08 9.46 15.88
N SER A 242 -13.63 8.78 14.82
CA SER A 242 -14.45 8.46 13.68
C SER A 242 -15.59 7.49 14.03
N GLU A 243 -16.71 7.62 13.37
CA GLU A 243 -17.84 6.70 13.50
C GLU A 243 -17.40 5.26 13.20
N LEU A 244 -16.62 5.08 12.13
CA LEU A 244 -16.09 3.79 11.71
C LEU A 244 -15.28 3.10 12.83
N PHE A 245 -14.37 3.82 13.49
CA PHE A 245 -13.58 3.25 14.59
C PHE A 245 -14.44 2.98 15.82
N THR A 246 -15.39 3.86 16.12
CA THR A 246 -16.34 3.69 17.22
C THR A 246 -17.16 2.41 17.04
N ILE A 247 -17.62 2.15 15.83
CA ILE A 247 -18.38 0.95 15.52
C ILE A 247 -17.49 -0.30 15.58
N LEU A 248 -16.29 -0.27 14.99
CA LEU A 248 -15.34 -1.39 15.09
C LEU A 248 -15.09 -1.81 16.55
N ARG A 249 -14.94 -0.85 17.47
CA ARG A 249 -14.74 -1.10 18.91
C ARG A 249 -15.93 -1.73 19.63
N LYS A 250 -17.14 -1.63 19.07
CA LYS A 250 -18.33 -2.30 19.65
C LYS A 250 -18.30 -3.81 19.38
N TYR A 251 -17.68 -4.23 18.27
CA TYR A 251 -17.67 -5.63 17.84
C TYR A 251 -16.35 -6.33 18.10
N ILE A 252 -15.25 -5.58 18.21
CA ILE A 252 -13.91 -6.12 18.42
C ILE A 252 -13.31 -5.48 19.67
N ARG A 253 -13.18 -6.29 20.73
CA ARG A 253 -12.77 -5.79 22.05
C ARG A 253 -11.30 -5.33 22.08
N ASN A 254 -10.41 -6.07 21.42
CA ASN A 254 -8.97 -5.83 21.46
C ASN A 254 -8.49 -5.22 20.11
N ILE A 255 -9.05 -4.08 19.76
CA ILE A 255 -8.65 -3.32 18.57
C ILE A 255 -7.73 -2.15 18.96
N ARG A 256 -6.63 -1.97 18.24
CA ARG A 256 -5.70 -0.86 18.45
C ARG A 256 -5.14 -0.34 17.13
N PHE A 257 -4.72 0.90 17.12
CA PHE A 257 -3.95 1.44 16.01
C PHE A 257 -2.55 0.84 15.98
N GLY A 258 -2.06 0.60 14.77
CA GLY A 258 -0.68 0.19 14.52
C GLY A 258 0.26 1.40 14.46
N ASN A 259 1.55 1.13 14.51
CA ASN A 259 2.60 2.13 14.37
C ASN A 259 3.20 2.06 12.97
N ARG A 260 3.87 3.13 12.53
CA ARG A 260 4.73 3.11 11.34
C ARG A 260 5.90 2.13 11.51
N PRO A 261 6.57 1.69 10.44
CA PRO A 261 7.76 0.84 10.55
C PRO A 261 8.82 1.45 11.47
N PHE A 262 9.34 0.65 12.40
CA PHE A 262 10.25 1.12 13.46
C PHE A 262 11.73 1.08 13.07
N ASP A 263 12.07 0.40 12.00
CA ASP A 263 13.43 0.25 11.46
C ASP A 263 13.88 1.46 10.62
N LEU A 264 12.97 2.43 10.42
CA LEU A 264 13.23 3.68 9.71
C LEU A 264 13.17 4.89 10.63
N GLY A 265 14.04 5.86 10.40
CA GLY A 265 13.89 7.20 10.94
C GLY A 265 12.83 8.00 10.16
N TYR A 266 12.29 9.03 10.80
CA TYR A 266 11.32 9.95 10.20
C TYR A 266 11.73 11.39 10.44
N SER A 267 11.54 12.25 9.43
CA SER A 267 11.75 13.69 9.61
C SER A 267 10.83 14.23 10.69
N TYR A 268 11.30 15.20 11.44
CA TYR A 268 10.47 15.90 12.42
C TYR A 268 9.24 16.59 11.76
N ARG A 269 9.30 16.87 10.46
CA ARG A 269 8.17 17.36 9.67
C ARG A 269 7.00 16.39 9.61
N LEU A 270 7.26 15.09 9.88
CA LEU A 270 6.25 14.05 9.88
C LEU A 270 5.72 13.73 11.31
N ASN A 271 6.13 14.49 12.33
CA ASN A 271 5.70 14.24 13.72
C ASN A 271 4.20 14.49 13.94
N ASP A 272 3.60 15.42 13.17
CA ASP A 272 2.16 15.70 13.25
C ASP A 272 1.30 14.70 12.45
N VAL A 273 1.93 13.77 11.73
CA VAL A 273 1.25 12.69 11.01
C VAL A 273 1.04 11.53 11.96
N PHE A 274 -0.20 11.06 12.09
CA PHE A 274 -0.51 9.88 12.90
C PHE A 274 0.30 8.67 12.45
N GLU A 275 0.87 7.91 13.39
CA GLU A 275 1.76 6.78 13.10
C GLU A 275 1.10 5.64 12.34
N TYR A 276 -0.21 5.50 12.45
CA TYR A 276 -1.00 4.49 11.75
C TYR A 276 -1.39 4.88 10.31
N ARG A 277 -1.08 6.11 9.87
CA ARG A 277 -1.30 6.52 8.47
C ARG A 277 -0.10 6.15 7.60
N TYR A 278 -0.37 5.93 6.34
CA TYR A 278 0.64 5.71 5.30
C TYR A 278 1.56 4.50 5.52
N PHE A 279 1.13 3.51 6.33
CA PHE A 279 1.95 2.34 6.64
C PHE A 279 2.46 1.62 5.38
N GLU A 280 1.58 1.39 4.40
CA GLU A 280 1.94 0.73 3.14
C GLU A 280 2.98 1.53 2.34
N LEU A 281 2.87 2.87 2.31
CA LEU A 281 3.86 3.72 1.65
C LEU A 281 5.24 3.59 2.33
N TYR A 282 5.26 3.65 3.65
CA TYR A 282 6.49 3.50 4.41
C TYR A 282 7.08 2.10 4.25
N ALA A 283 6.26 1.06 4.30
CA ALA A 283 6.70 -0.34 4.20
C ALA A 283 7.24 -0.72 2.81
N LEU A 284 7.04 0.11 1.77
CA LEU A 284 7.65 -0.10 0.46
C LEU A 284 9.18 -0.21 0.52
N HIS A 285 9.83 0.36 1.55
CA HIS A 285 11.29 0.22 1.70
C HIS A 285 11.74 -1.23 1.90
N LEU A 286 10.87 -2.11 2.40
CA LEU A 286 11.12 -3.53 2.65
C LEU A 286 10.97 -4.40 1.39
N CYS A 287 10.22 -3.94 0.38
CA CYS A 287 10.01 -4.69 -0.85
C CYS A 287 11.30 -4.65 -1.72
N GLU A 288 12.01 -5.74 -1.85
CA GLU A 288 13.26 -5.85 -2.64
C GLU A 288 13.03 -6.28 -4.08
#